data_db9ce137c0bd00542e4d053c6f487fc6
#
_entry.id   db9ce137c0bd00542e4d053c6f487fc6
#
_cell.length_a   1.000
_cell.length_b   1.000
_cell.length_c   1.000
_cell.angle_alpha   90.00
_cell.angle_beta   90.00
_cell.angle_gamma   90.00
#
_symmetry.space_group_name_H-M   'P 1'
#
loop_
_entity.id
_entity.type
_entity.pdbx_description
1 polymer ?
#
loop_
_entity_poly.entity_id
_entity_poly.type
_entity_poly.pdbx_seq_one_letter_code
_entity_poly.pdbx_strand_id
1 'polypeptide(L)'
;PTLGTKNEPSVKSEEVLSKALSYAERKEQQKRRNRAEKAVNESETKIEKMEQRIKELDELLMQPENASDMTLVTEYTSTKKCLDEEVERWEKLSETLESMISN
;
A
#
# COMPACT_ATOMS: atom_id res chain seq x y z
N PRO A 1 45.90 -31.00 18.97
CA PRO A 1 44.66 -31.01 19.74
C PRO A 1 43.96 -29.67 19.81
N THR A 2 44.70 -28.59 19.71
CA THR A 2 44.11 -27.26 19.68
C THR A 2 43.37 -26.96 18.39
N LEU A 3 43.68 -27.64 17.34
CA LEU A 3 43.04 -27.42 16.04
C LEU A 3 41.55 -27.82 16.04
N GLY A 4 41.25 -28.92 16.72
CA GLY A 4 39.88 -29.40 16.82
C GLY A 4 38.99 -28.45 17.54
N THR A 5 39.47 -27.83 18.63
CA THR A 5 38.68 -26.90 19.42
C THR A 5 38.42 -25.58 18.69
N LYS A 6 39.31 -25.18 17.81
CA LYS A 6 39.11 -23.95 17.01
C LYS A 6 37.99 -24.10 16.00
N ASN A 7 37.82 -25.26 15.43
CA ASN A 7 36.76 -25.49 14.46
C ASN A 7 35.37 -25.44 15.05
N GLU A 8 35.19 -25.95 16.24
CA GLU A 8 33.88 -25.98 16.90
C GLU A 8 33.28 -24.60 17.13
N PRO A 9 34.02 -23.61 17.71
CA PRO A 9 33.50 -22.26 17.90
C PRO A 9 33.13 -21.59 16.58
N SER A 10 33.92 -21.81 15.52
CA SER A 10 33.64 -21.24 14.20
C SER A 10 32.32 -21.72 13.64
N VAL A 11 32.03 -23.00 13.73
CA VAL A 11 30.78 -23.59 13.22
C VAL A 11 29.59 -23.01 13.99
N LYS A 12 29.68 -22.92 15.30
CA LYS A 12 28.62 -22.33 16.13
C LYS A 12 28.39 -20.86 15.80
N SER A 13 29.45 -20.11 15.56
CA SER A 13 29.38 -18.72 15.18
C SER A 13 28.66 -18.53 13.85
N GLU A 14 28.94 -19.41 12.89
CA GLU A 14 28.29 -19.36 11.58
C GLU A 14 26.79 -19.65 11.68
N GLU A 15 26.39 -20.62 12.50
CA GLU A 15 24.99 -20.93 12.75
C GLU A 15 24.25 -19.76 13.40
N VAL A 16 24.85 -19.14 14.41
CA VAL A 16 24.26 -17.98 15.09
C VAL A 16 24.13 -16.82 14.12
N LEU A 17 25.14 -16.56 13.33
CA LEU A 17 25.11 -15.49 12.34
C LEU A 17 24.02 -15.73 11.29
N SER A 18 23.91 -16.96 10.82
CA SER A 18 22.89 -17.36 9.85
C SER A 18 21.49 -17.15 10.40
N LYS A 19 21.25 -17.51 11.65
CA LYS A 19 19.95 -17.29 12.32
C LYS A 19 19.65 -15.80 12.50
N ALA A 20 20.66 -15.00 12.84
CA ALA A 20 20.53 -13.56 13.01
C ALA A 20 20.16 -12.89 11.68
N LEU A 21 20.82 -13.30 10.57
CA LEU A 21 20.52 -12.78 9.24
C LEU A 21 19.12 -13.18 8.81
N SER A 22 18.72 -14.41 9.06
CA SER A 22 17.37 -14.90 8.77
C SER A 22 16.30 -14.11 9.52
N TYR A 23 16.57 -13.82 10.79
CA TYR A 23 15.67 -12.99 11.60
C TYR A 23 15.58 -11.56 11.05
N ALA A 24 16.72 -10.97 10.71
CA ALA A 24 16.77 -9.62 10.15
C ALA A 24 16.03 -9.53 8.82
N GLU A 25 16.18 -10.54 7.97
CA GLU A 25 15.48 -10.62 6.69
C GLU A 25 13.97 -10.70 6.89
N ARG A 26 13.52 -11.54 7.81
CA ARG A 26 12.08 -11.68 8.12
C ARG A 26 11.50 -10.38 8.67
N LYS A 27 12.26 -9.72 9.53
CA LYS A 27 11.85 -8.44 10.10
C LYS A 27 11.71 -7.38 9.00
N GLU A 28 12.65 -7.34 8.07
CA GLU A 28 12.62 -6.41 6.94
C GLU A 28 11.45 -6.71 6.01
N GLN A 29 11.17 -7.97 5.75
CA GLN A 29 10.00 -8.38 4.96
C GLN A 29 8.71 -7.94 5.63
N GLN A 30 8.63 -8.08 6.95
CA GLN A 30 7.47 -7.66 7.72
C GLN A 30 7.25 -6.15 7.61
N LYS A 31 8.32 -5.37 7.71
CA LYS A 31 8.25 -3.91 7.55
C LYS A 31 7.75 -3.52 6.16
N ARG A 32 8.27 -4.18 5.12
CA ARG A 32 7.84 -3.89 3.74
C ARG A 32 6.38 -4.23 3.55
N ARG A 33 5.93 -5.33 4.11
CA ARG A 33 4.53 -5.75 4.04
C ARG A 33 3.63 -4.74 4.76
N ASN A 34 4.04 -4.31 5.94
CA ASN A 34 3.29 -3.31 6.71
C ASN A 34 3.15 -2.00 5.96
N ARG A 35 4.22 -1.54 5.29
CA ARG A 35 4.19 -0.33 4.47
C ARG A 35 3.25 -0.50 3.28
N ALA A 36 3.28 -1.67 2.65
CA ALA A 36 2.42 -1.97 1.52
C ALA A 36 0.94 -2.01 1.94
N GLU A 37 0.63 -2.61 3.07
CA GLU A 37 -0.72 -2.63 3.63
C GLU A 37 -1.21 -1.22 3.95
N LYS A 38 -0.35 -0.41 4.56
CA LYS A 38 -0.68 0.98 4.88
C LYS A 38 -0.97 1.78 3.61
N ALA A 39 -0.16 1.60 2.57
CA ALA A 39 -0.35 2.29 1.30
C ALA A 39 -1.68 1.90 0.64
N VAL A 40 -2.04 0.62 0.66
CA VAL A 40 -3.32 0.14 0.15
C VAL A 40 -4.48 0.77 0.94
N ASN A 41 -4.40 0.75 2.26
CA ASN A 41 -5.44 1.31 3.13
C ASN A 41 -5.62 2.81 2.92
N GLU A 42 -4.53 3.55 2.77
CA GLU A 42 -4.59 4.99 2.52
C GLU A 42 -5.22 5.28 1.15
N SER A 43 -4.90 4.48 0.14
CA SER A 43 -5.49 4.61 -1.19
C SER A 43 -6.99 4.32 -1.14
N GLU A 44 -7.41 3.27 -0.44
CA GLU A 44 -8.83 2.93 -0.26
C GLU A 44 -9.60 4.08 0.42
N THR A 45 -9.00 4.70 1.42
CA THR A 45 -9.61 5.85 2.10
C THR A 45 -9.80 7.03 1.15
N LYS A 46 -8.81 7.31 0.31
CA LYS A 46 -8.90 8.37 -0.70
C LYS A 46 -10.01 8.07 -1.71
N ILE A 47 -10.08 6.83 -2.17
CA ILE A 47 -11.12 6.38 -3.10
C ILE A 47 -12.51 6.59 -2.49
N GLU A 48 -12.71 6.16 -1.25
CA GLU A 48 -13.99 6.32 -0.56
C GLU A 48 -14.43 7.77 -0.45
N LYS A 49 -13.49 8.65 -0.10
CA LYS A 49 -13.77 10.08 0.01
C LYS A 49 -14.16 10.71 -1.34
N MET A 50 -13.44 10.32 -2.39
CA MET A 50 -13.73 10.82 -3.73
C MET A 50 -15.07 10.29 -4.26
N GLU A 51 -15.38 9.02 -4.01
CA GLU A 51 -16.68 8.44 -4.37
C GLU A 51 -17.82 9.13 -3.63
N GLN A 52 -17.64 9.43 -2.36
CA GLN A 52 -18.63 10.14 -1.57
C GLN A 52 -18.85 11.55 -2.12
N ARG A 53 -17.75 12.24 -2.49
CA ARG A 53 -17.86 13.59 -3.06
C ARG A 53 -18.57 13.58 -4.42
N ILE A 54 -18.28 12.59 -5.26
CA ILE A 54 -18.95 12.43 -6.56
C ILE A 54 -20.44 12.22 -6.35
N LYS A 55 -20.82 11.41 -5.38
CA LYS A 55 -22.23 11.18 -5.06
C LYS A 55 -22.92 12.48 -4.66
N GLU A 56 -22.27 13.28 -3.81
CA GLU A 56 -22.80 14.59 -3.40
C GLU A 56 -22.94 15.53 -4.59
N LEU A 57 -21.95 15.56 -5.48
CA LEU A 57 -21.98 16.41 -6.67
C LEU A 57 -23.09 15.98 -7.64
N ASP A 58 -23.29 14.66 -7.80
CA ASP A 58 -24.39 14.13 -8.62
C ASP A 58 -25.72 14.61 -8.09
N GLU A 59 -25.92 14.54 -6.78
CA GLU A 59 -27.16 15.01 -6.14
C GLU A 59 -27.38 16.51 -6.33
N LEU A 60 -26.30 17.29 -6.18
CA LEU A 60 -26.37 18.74 -6.37
C LEU A 60 -26.68 19.11 -7.84
N LEU A 61 -26.05 18.41 -8.78
CA LEU A 61 -26.25 18.67 -10.20
C LEU A 61 -27.62 18.22 -10.71
N MET A 62 -28.28 17.33 -9.99
CA MET A 62 -29.68 16.94 -10.32
C MET A 62 -30.68 18.03 -10.00
N GLN A 63 -30.32 18.98 -9.15
CA GLN A 63 -31.21 20.09 -8.82
C GLN A 63 -31.21 21.10 -9.99
N PRO A 64 -32.41 21.51 -10.49
CA PRO A 64 -32.47 22.41 -11.65
C PRO A 64 -31.68 23.69 -11.49
N GLU A 65 -31.65 24.27 -10.30
CA GLU A 65 -30.92 25.52 -10.04
C GLU A 65 -29.41 25.37 -10.15
N ASN A 66 -28.90 24.13 -10.02
CA ASN A 66 -27.46 23.84 -10.09
C ASN A 66 -27.02 23.23 -11.39
N ALA A 67 -27.96 22.88 -12.28
CA ALA A 67 -27.66 22.12 -13.50
C ALA A 67 -26.63 22.78 -14.41
N SER A 68 -26.53 24.09 -14.37
CA SER A 68 -25.60 24.89 -15.20
C SER A 68 -24.41 25.43 -14.41
N ASP A 69 -24.27 25.03 -13.16
CA ASP A 69 -23.17 25.53 -12.31
C ASP A 69 -21.84 24.93 -12.74
N MET A 70 -21.05 25.74 -13.44
CA MET A 70 -19.76 25.29 -13.99
C MET A 70 -18.73 24.95 -12.92
N THR A 71 -18.84 25.55 -11.72
CA THR A 71 -17.96 25.22 -10.61
C THR A 71 -18.20 23.77 -10.18
N LEU A 72 -19.45 23.37 -10.02
CA LEU A 72 -19.82 22.01 -9.66
C LEU A 72 -19.44 21.01 -10.76
N VAL A 73 -19.67 21.36 -12.03
CA VAL A 73 -19.31 20.52 -13.18
C VAL A 73 -17.79 20.31 -13.23
N THR A 74 -17.03 21.38 -13.02
CA THR A 74 -15.57 21.31 -13.02
C THR A 74 -15.07 20.44 -11.88
N GLU A 75 -15.63 20.61 -10.69
CA GLU A 75 -15.28 19.79 -9.53
C GLU A 75 -15.59 18.32 -9.78
N TYR A 76 -16.76 18.03 -10.35
CA TYR A 76 -17.18 16.68 -10.71
C TYR A 76 -16.16 16.02 -11.65
N THR A 77 -15.84 16.71 -12.74
CA THR A 77 -14.90 16.21 -13.75
C THR A 77 -13.50 15.96 -13.16
N SER A 78 -13.00 16.92 -12.38
CA SER A 78 -11.68 16.80 -11.73
C SER A 78 -11.64 15.66 -10.72
N THR A 79 -12.68 15.54 -9.91
CA THR A 79 -12.76 14.50 -8.88
C THR A 79 -12.85 13.12 -9.54
N LYS A 80 -13.63 13.00 -10.62
CA LYS A 80 -13.76 11.76 -11.38
C LYS A 80 -12.41 11.31 -11.94
N LYS A 81 -11.65 12.24 -12.50
CA LYS A 81 -10.32 11.96 -13.03
C LYS A 81 -9.37 11.52 -11.92
N CYS A 82 -9.38 12.21 -10.79
CA CYS A 82 -8.54 11.84 -9.63
C CYS A 82 -8.93 10.47 -9.09
N LEU A 83 -10.23 10.16 -9.07
CA LEU A 83 -10.72 8.86 -8.63
C LEU A 83 -10.18 7.75 -9.54
N ASP A 84 -10.28 7.92 -10.85
CA ASP A 84 -9.79 6.94 -11.83
C ASP A 84 -8.28 6.70 -11.65
N GLU A 85 -7.51 7.76 -11.47
CA GLU A 85 -6.07 7.67 -11.22
C GLU A 85 -5.76 6.95 -9.91
N GLU A 86 -6.52 7.24 -8.86
CA GLU A 86 -6.31 6.60 -7.56
C GLU A 86 -6.69 5.12 -7.59
N VAL A 87 -7.73 4.74 -8.35
CA VAL A 87 -8.11 3.33 -8.52
C VAL A 87 -6.98 2.57 -9.22
N GLU A 88 -6.37 3.15 -10.25
CA GLU A 88 -5.22 2.54 -10.94
C GLU A 88 -4.06 2.35 -9.97
N ARG A 89 -3.80 3.34 -9.14
CA ARG A 89 -2.74 3.27 -8.13
C ARG A 89 -3.07 2.18 -7.11
N TRP A 90 -4.30 2.13 -6.66
CA TRP A 90 -4.76 1.10 -5.71
C TRP A 90 -4.56 -0.31 -6.26
N GLU A 91 -4.86 -0.51 -7.54
CA GLU A 91 -4.67 -1.81 -8.19
C GLU A 91 -3.21 -2.24 -8.15
N LYS A 92 -2.29 -1.33 -8.46
CA LYS A 92 -0.85 -1.60 -8.43
C LYS A 92 -0.35 -1.89 -7.02
N LEU A 93 -0.82 -1.10 -6.05
CA LEU A 93 -0.47 -1.29 -4.64
C LEU A 93 -0.98 -2.64 -4.12
N SER A 94 -2.19 -3.01 -4.52
CA SER A 94 -2.80 -4.28 -4.13
C SER A 94 -2.04 -5.46 -4.72
N GLU A 95 -1.63 -5.37 -5.99
CA GLU A 95 -0.84 -6.41 -6.64
C GLU A 95 0.52 -6.60 -5.94
N THR A 96 1.16 -5.48 -5.58
CA THR A 96 2.42 -5.52 -4.86
C THR A 96 2.25 -6.22 -3.51
N LEU A 97 1.20 -5.87 -2.77
CA LEU A 97 0.91 -6.48 -1.49
C LEU A 97 0.64 -7.98 -1.63
N GLU A 98 -0.17 -8.36 -2.61
CA GLU A 98 -0.49 -9.78 -2.86
C GLU A 98 0.77 -10.58 -3.17
N SER A 99 1.68 -10.01 -3.95
CA SER A 99 2.94 -10.68 -4.29
C SER A 99 3.80 -10.90 -3.04
N MET A 100 3.77 -10.00 -2.09
CA MET A 100 4.49 -10.14 -0.82
C MET A 100 3.89 -11.22 0.08
N ILE A 101 2.57 -11.37 0.04
CA ILE A 101 1.86 -12.37 0.86
C ILE A 101 1.96 -13.76 0.26
N SER A 102 1.91 -13.87 -1.07
CA SER A 102 1.95 -15.14 -1.79
C SER A 102 3.31 -15.85 -1.71
N ASN A 103 4.35 -15.11 -1.46
CA ASN A 103 5.69 -15.65 -1.31
C ASN A 103 6.01 -15.94 0.14
#